data_30bf4388f3f428d5d86cbb4e6256b4c3
#
_entry.id   30bf4388f3f428d5d86cbb4e6256b4c3
#
_cell.length_a   1.000
_cell.length_b   1.000
_cell.length_c   1.000
_cell.angle_alpha   90.00
_cell.angle_beta   90.00
_cell.angle_gamma   90.00
#
_symmetry.space_group_name_H-M   'P 1'
#
loop_
_entity.id
_entity.type
_entity.pdbx_description
1 polymer ?
#
loop_
_entity_poly.entity_id
_entity_poly.type
_entity_poly.pdbx_seq_one_letter_code
_entity_poly.pdbx_strand_id
1 'polypeptide(L)'
;MRRAARALTQLYDDVMAPAGLRVTQFSLLRTLARDGDMRISALAERQLLDRTALSRNLDPLIARRFVVVRPGRDARTREVAISDGGRAALRAAEVHWRRAQAEVATRIGEKRLATLIETLGELEALHPSAPLTAGPTGRPRRES
;
A
#
# COMPACT_ATOMS: atom_id res chain seq x y z
N MET A 1 0.04 -15.32 -13.89
CA MET A 1 0.23 -14.19 -13.00
C MET A 1 -1.04 -13.73 -12.28
N ARG A 2 -2.12 -13.32 -12.98
CA ARG A 2 -3.35 -12.79 -12.33
C ARG A 2 -3.97 -13.72 -11.28
N ARG A 3 -3.97 -15.04 -11.49
CA ARG A 3 -4.50 -16.01 -10.53
C ARG A 3 -3.70 -16.03 -9.23
N ALA A 4 -2.37 -16.00 -9.33
CA ALA A 4 -1.49 -15.99 -8.15
C ALA A 4 -1.66 -14.70 -7.34
N ALA A 5 -1.73 -13.55 -8.00
CA ALA A 5 -1.98 -12.27 -7.34
C ALA A 5 -3.34 -12.25 -6.64
N ARG A 6 -4.39 -12.79 -7.26
CA ARG A 6 -5.72 -12.90 -6.64
C ARG A 6 -5.71 -13.83 -5.42
N ALA A 7 -5.06 -14.99 -5.54
CA ALA A 7 -4.97 -15.95 -4.42
C ALA A 7 -4.25 -15.34 -3.23
N LEU A 8 -3.17 -14.60 -3.47
CA LEU A 8 -2.42 -13.92 -2.43
C LEU A 8 -3.25 -12.78 -1.79
N THR A 9 -3.90 -11.96 -2.61
CA THR A 9 -4.79 -10.90 -2.13
C THR A 9 -5.91 -11.47 -1.28
N GLN A 10 -6.53 -12.57 -1.70
CA GLN A 10 -7.59 -13.25 -0.95
C GLN A 10 -7.08 -13.76 0.41
N LEU A 11 -5.90 -14.35 0.45
CA LEU A 11 -5.29 -14.79 1.71
C LEU A 11 -5.12 -13.62 2.69
N TYR A 12 -4.59 -12.49 2.22
CA TYR A 12 -4.43 -11.31 3.06
C TYR A 12 -5.78 -10.75 3.51
N ASP A 13 -6.75 -10.66 2.61
CA ASP A 13 -8.10 -10.19 2.93
C ASP A 13 -8.77 -11.08 3.98
N ASP A 14 -8.65 -12.39 3.86
CA ASP A 14 -9.21 -13.36 4.82
C ASP A 14 -8.57 -13.22 6.21
N VAL A 15 -7.24 -13.08 6.28
CA VAL A 15 -6.53 -12.91 7.55
C VAL A 15 -6.83 -11.55 8.17
N MET A 16 -7.02 -10.51 7.36
CA MET A 16 -7.30 -9.15 7.82
C MET A 16 -8.79 -8.87 8.07
N ALA A 17 -9.68 -9.78 7.69
CA ALA A 17 -11.12 -9.60 7.87
C ALA A 17 -11.55 -9.21 9.31
N PRO A 18 -10.96 -9.76 10.39
CA PRO A 18 -11.28 -9.34 11.75
C PRO A 18 -10.97 -7.88 12.05
N ALA A 19 -10.00 -7.28 11.34
CA ALA A 19 -9.69 -5.85 11.46
C ALA A 19 -10.66 -4.95 10.66
N GLY A 20 -11.54 -5.55 9.84
CA GLY A 20 -12.50 -4.82 9.02
C GLY A 20 -11.88 -4.06 7.85
N LEU A 21 -10.67 -4.38 7.44
CA LEU A 21 -9.96 -3.78 6.31
C LEU A 21 -9.57 -4.84 5.30
N ARG A 22 -9.67 -4.49 4.02
CA ARG A 22 -9.01 -5.24 2.95
C ARG A 22 -7.55 -4.82 2.85
N VAL A 23 -6.70 -5.68 2.33
CA VAL A 23 -5.27 -5.40 2.20
C VAL A 23 -4.98 -4.13 1.38
N THR A 24 -5.77 -3.85 0.34
CA THR A 24 -5.63 -2.61 -0.45
C THR A 24 -5.98 -1.38 0.39
N GLN A 25 -7.02 -1.43 1.21
CA GLN A 25 -7.40 -0.35 2.12
C GLN A 25 -6.33 -0.12 3.20
N PHE A 26 -5.78 -1.19 3.75
CA PHE A 26 -4.64 -1.13 4.66
C PHE A 26 -3.43 -0.45 4.00
N SER A 27 -3.12 -0.80 2.77
CA SER A 27 -2.03 -0.19 2.00
C SER A 27 -2.24 1.30 1.78
N LEU A 28 -3.46 1.73 1.47
CA LEU A 28 -3.82 3.15 1.34
C LEU A 28 -3.58 3.91 2.64
N LEU A 29 -4.10 3.41 3.76
CA LEU A 29 -3.91 4.03 5.08
C LEU A 29 -2.44 4.08 5.47
N ARG A 30 -1.70 3.02 5.22
CA ARG A 30 -0.26 2.94 5.50
C ARG A 30 0.54 3.97 4.70
N THR A 31 0.21 4.14 3.43
CA THR A 31 0.85 5.14 2.57
C THR A 31 0.59 6.55 3.08
N LEU A 32 -0.66 6.88 3.40
CA LEU A 32 -1.01 8.19 3.95
C LEU A 32 -0.37 8.44 5.32
N ALA A 33 -0.27 7.43 6.17
CA ALA A 33 0.38 7.56 7.47
C ALA A 33 1.88 7.81 7.35
N ARG A 34 2.53 7.20 6.37
CA ARG A 34 3.98 7.32 6.13
C ARG A 34 4.35 8.59 5.39
N ASP A 35 3.64 8.90 4.32
CA ASP A 35 4.02 9.92 3.34
C ASP A 35 3.26 11.23 3.52
N GLY A 36 2.25 11.25 4.40
CA GLY A 36 1.42 12.42 4.67
C GLY A 36 0.29 12.63 3.68
N ASP A 37 -0.38 13.74 3.83
CA ASP A 37 -1.49 14.15 2.97
C ASP A 37 -1.02 14.32 1.53
N MET A 38 -1.83 13.88 0.59
CA MET A 38 -1.48 13.97 -0.82
C MET A 38 -2.72 14.11 -1.71
N ARG A 39 -2.50 14.51 -2.94
CA ARG A 39 -3.55 14.53 -3.96
C ARG A 39 -4.05 13.11 -4.23
N ILE A 40 -5.35 12.98 -4.52
CA ILE A 40 -5.95 11.69 -4.87
C ILE A 40 -5.23 11.06 -6.07
N SER A 41 -4.86 11.85 -7.08
CA SER A 41 -4.10 11.36 -8.23
C SER A 41 -2.72 10.81 -7.84
N ALA A 42 -2.02 11.45 -6.92
CA ALA A 42 -0.74 10.99 -6.42
C ALA A 42 -0.87 9.67 -5.64
N LEU A 43 -1.93 9.52 -4.86
CA LEU A 43 -2.22 8.28 -4.14
C LEU A 43 -2.50 7.12 -5.11
N ALA A 44 -3.28 7.38 -6.17
CA ALA A 44 -3.54 6.40 -7.22
C ALA A 44 -2.24 5.92 -7.90
N GLU A 45 -1.36 6.85 -8.27
CA GLU A 45 -0.06 6.54 -8.86
C GLU A 45 0.82 5.70 -7.92
N ARG A 46 0.92 6.09 -6.64
CA ARG A 46 1.71 5.35 -5.65
C ARG A 46 1.20 3.94 -5.40
N GLN A 47 -0.10 3.73 -5.53
CA GLN A 47 -0.72 2.41 -5.34
C GLN A 47 -0.87 1.63 -6.64
N LEU A 48 -0.43 2.18 -7.76
CA LEU A 48 -0.59 1.62 -9.10
C LEU A 48 -2.06 1.24 -9.39
N LEU A 49 -2.98 2.07 -8.92
CA LEU A 49 -4.42 1.92 -9.09
C LEU A 49 -4.93 2.90 -10.14
N ASP A 50 -5.87 2.45 -10.96
CA ASP A 50 -6.68 3.35 -11.75
C ASP A 50 -7.71 4.09 -10.86
N ARG A 51 -8.36 5.10 -11.42
CA ARG A 51 -9.31 5.94 -10.71
C ARG A 51 -10.49 5.15 -10.12
N THR A 52 -11.00 4.19 -10.86
CA THR A 52 -12.13 3.35 -10.43
C THR A 52 -11.75 2.43 -9.28
N ALA A 53 -10.61 1.77 -9.37
CA ALA A 53 -10.08 0.90 -8.33
C ALA A 53 -9.74 1.70 -7.06
N LEU A 54 -9.16 2.90 -7.21
CA LEU A 54 -8.92 3.78 -6.06
C LEU A 54 -10.22 4.16 -5.37
N SER A 55 -11.22 4.67 -6.09
CA SER A 55 -12.51 5.06 -5.52
C SER A 55 -13.19 3.92 -4.79
N ARG A 56 -13.20 2.74 -5.38
CA ARG A 56 -13.79 1.54 -4.76
C ARG A 56 -13.19 1.22 -3.39
N ASN A 57 -11.91 1.47 -3.20
CA ASN A 57 -11.21 1.23 -1.93
C ASN A 57 -11.22 2.44 -1.00
N LEU A 58 -11.21 3.66 -1.55
CA LEU A 58 -11.17 4.89 -0.78
C LEU A 58 -12.55 5.28 -0.21
N ASP A 59 -13.62 5.10 -0.98
CA ASP A 59 -14.98 5.49 -0.57
C ASP A 59 -15.42 4.83 0.74
N PRO A 60 -15.20 3.52 0.98
CA PRO A 60 -15.47 2.91 2.27
C PRO A 60 -14.66 3.51 3.43
N LEU A 61 -13.43 3.92 3.18
CA LEU A 61 -12.59 4.57 4.20
C LEU A 61 -13.08 5.98 4.53
N ILE A 62 -13.58 6.70 3.55
CA ILE A 62 -14.23 8.01 3.74
C ILE A 62 -15.50 7.83 4.57
N ALA A 63 -16.35 6.87 4.21
CA ALA A 63 -17.60 6.60 4.91
C ALA A 63 -17.39 6.23 6.38
N ARG A 64 -16.30 5.53 6.68
CA ARG A 64 -15.88 5.16 8.05
C ARG A 64 -15.10 6.27 8.77
N ARG A 65 -14.87 7.41 8.11
CA ARG A 65 -14.08 8.53 8.62
C ARG A 65 -12.62 8.19 8.97
N PHE A 66 -12.05 7.21 8.29
CA PHE A 66 -10.64 6.85 8.42
C PHE A 66 -9.74 7.75 7.58
N VAL A 67 -10.30 8.32 6.52
CA VAL A 67 -9.68 9.35 5.69
C VAL A 67 -10.63 10.52 5.51
N VAL A 68 -10.06 11.68 5.28
CA VAL A 68 -10.77 12.92 5.00
C VAL A 68 -10.31 13.44 3.65
N VAL A 69 -11.25 13.87 2.82
CA VAL A 69 -10.96 14.52 1.54
C VAL A 69 -11.24 16.00 1.69
N ARG A 70 -10.25 16.82 1.33
CA ARG A 70 -10.31 18.28 1.39
C ARG A 70 -10.04 18.88 0.02
N PRO A 71 -10.53 20.12 -0.25
CA PRO A 71 -10.03 20.88 -1.37
C PRO A 71 -8.52 21.08 -1.23
N GLY A 72 -7.77 20.87 -2.30
CA GLY A 72 -6.35 21.19 -2.34
C GLY A 72 -6.09 22.69 -2.47
N ARG A 73 -4.83 23.05 -2.61
CA ARG A 73 -4.42 24.46 -2.83
C ARG A 73 -5.05 25.06 -4.09
N ASP A 74 -5.29 24.24 -5.09
CA ASP A 74 -6.05 24.56 -6.28
C ASP A 74 -7.47 24.01 -6.13
N ALA A 75 -8.51 24.82 -6.40
CA ALA A 75 -9.91 24.44 -6.30
C ALA A 75 -10.29 23.21 -7.16
N ARG A 76 -9.48 22.85 -8.13
CA ARG A 76 -9.64 21.70 -9.02
C ARG A 76 -9.04 20.41 -8.45
N THR A 77 -8.23 20.49 -7.39
CA THR A 77 -7.55 19.35 -6.81
C THR A 77 -8.19 18.97 -5.48
N ARG A 78 -8.18 17.67 -5.20
CA ARG A 78 -8.60 17.12 -3.91
C ARG A 78 -7.43 16.42 -3.25
N GLU A 79 -7.24 16.72 -1.98
CA GLU A 79 -6.26 16.07 -1.13
C GLU A 79 -6.94 15.12 -0.18
N VAL A 80 -6.28 14.01 0.08
CA VAL A 80 -6.71 12.99 1.03
C VAL A 80 -5.72 12.92 2.18
N ALA A 81 -6.26 12.86 3.39
CA ALA A 81 -5.53 12.79 4.63
C ALA A 81 -6.04 11.61 5.47
N ILE A 82 -5.16 10.98 6.23
CA ILE A 82 -5.55 10.01 7.24
C ILE A 82 -6.02 10.73 8.50
N SER A 83 -7.14 10.28 9.07
CA SER A 83 -7.64 10.79 10.35
C SER A 83 -7.01 10.06 11.54
N ASP A 84 -7.26 10.55 12.76
CA ASP A 84 -6.87 9.84 13.98
C ASP A 84 -7.56 8.48 14.07
N GLY A 85 -8.83 8.39 13.66
CA GLY A 85 -9.55 7.13 13.55
C GLY A 85 -8.91 6.17 12.54
N GLY A 86 -8.44 6.69 11.41
CA GLY A 86 -7.71 5.93 10.40
C GLY A 86 -6.36 5.41 10.91
N ARG A 87 -5.63 6.23 11.67
CA ARG A 87 -4.38 5.82 12.32
C ARG A 87 -4.60 4.71 13.35
N ALA A 88 -5.67 4.81 14.14
CA ALA A 88 -6.04 3.77 15.10
C ALA A 88 -6.43 2.46 14.39
N ALA A 89 -7.22 2.55 13.32
CA ALA A 89 -7.58 1.40 12.51
C ALA A 89 -6.36 0.73 11.86
N LEU A 90 -5.41 1.54 11.39
CA LEU A 90 -4.15 1.05 10.83
C LEU A 90 -3.33 0.26 11.87
N ARG A 91 -3.18 0.81 13.06
CA ARG A 91 -2.47 0.10 14.17
C ARG A 91 -3.15 -1.21 14.53
N ALA A 92 -4.46 -1.22 14.65
CA ALA A 92 -5.22 -2.43 14.95
C ALA A 92 -5.09 -3.50 13.84
N ALA A 93 -5.07 -3.08 12.59
CA ALA A 93 -4.92 -3.97 11.43
C ALA A 93 -3.51 -4.52 11.26
N GLU A 94 -2.50 -3.83 11.75
CA GLU A 94 -1.09 -4.20 11.56
C GLU A 94 -0.74 -5.56 12.16
N VAL A 95 -1.35 -5.93 13.27
CA VAL A 95 -1.20 -7.26 13.89
C VAL A 95 -1.66 -8.36 12.94
N HIS A 96 -2.81 -8.17 12.29
CA HIS A 96 -3.36 -9.13 11.33
C HIS A 96 -2.53 -9.18 10.05
N TRP A 97 -2.02 -8.04 9.59
CA TRP A 97 -1.14 -7.99 8.43
C TRP A 97 0.16 -8.78 8.68
N ARG A 98 0.80 -8.61 9.85
CA ARG A 98 1.98 -9.40 10.23
C ARG A 98 1.67 -10.89 10.30
N ARG A 99 0.49 -11.27 10.76
CA ARG A 99 0.03 -12.65 10.77
C ARG A 99 -0.07 -13.23 9.36
N ALA A 100 -0.63 -12.47 8.42
CA ALA A 100 -0.69 -12.88 7.02
C ALA A 100 0.72 -13.05 6.42
N GLN A 101 1.63 -12.13 6.71
CA GLN A 101 3.03 -12.23 6.30
C GLN A 101 3.69 -13.50 6.86
N ALA A 102 3.51 -13.78 8.13
CA ALA A 102 4.06 -14.98 8.77
C ALA A 102 3.48 -16.27 8.16
N GLU A 103 2.20 -16.29 7.81
CA GLU A 103 1.58 -17.44 7.15
C GLU A 103 2.17 -17.70 5.76
N VAL A 104 2.38 -16.65 4.97
CA VAL A 104 3.05 -16.76 3.66
C VAL A 104 4.48 -17.25 3.83
N ALA A 105 5.24 -16.69 4.78
CA ALA A 105 6.61 -17.09 5.06
C ALA A 105 6.71 -18.57 5.47
N THR A 106 5.76 -19.05 6.27
CA THR A 106 5.70 -20.47 6.67
C THR A 106 5.44 -21.39 5.49
N ARG A 107 4.56 -20.98 4.57
CA ARG A 107 4.18 -21.82 3.41
C ARG A 107 5.23 -21.90 2.33
N ILE A 108 5.90 -20.81 2.01
CA ILE A 108 6.86 -20.74 0.90
C ILE A 108 8.32 -20.66 1.34
N GLY A 109 8.57 -20.43 2.62
CA GLY A 109 9.91 -20.21 3.20
C GLY A 109 10.35 -18.75 3.14
N GLU A 110 11.08 -18.32 4.19
CA GLU A 110 11.51 -16.92 4.33
C GLU A 110 12.40 -16.42 3.17
N LYS A 111 13.33 -17.25 2.74
CA LYS A 111 14.24 -16.90 1.62
C LYS A 111 13.47 -16.70 0.31
N ARG A 112 12.51 -17.59 0.02
CA ARG A 112 11.67 -17.48 -1.18
C ARG A 112 10.76 -16.26 -1.11
N LEU A 113 10.22 -15.96 0.07
CA LEU A 113 9.41 -14.78 0.27
C LEU A 113 10.23 -13.50 0.05
N ALA A 114 11.42 -13.42 0.61
CA ALA A 114 12.31 -12.28 0.42
C ALA A 114 12.65 -12.06 -1.07
N THR A 115 13.04 -13.12 -1.78
CA THR A 115 13.31 -13.07 -3.22
C THR A 115 12.07 -12.66 -4.02
N LEU A 116 10.89 -13.16 -3.64
CA LEU A 116 9.63 -12.79 -4.31
C LEU A 116 9.32 -11.31 -4.13
N ILE A 117 9.46 -10.78 -2.92
CA ILE A 117 9.24 -9.35 -2.63
C ILE A 117 10.19 -8.47 -3.44
N GLU A 118 11.48 -8.83 -3.48
CA GLU A 118 12.49 -8.13 -4.26
C GLU A 118 12.14 -8.13 -5.76
N THR A 119 11.84 -9.31 -6.31
CA THR A 119 11.46 -9.46 -7.73
C THR A 119 10.18 -8.70 -8.07
N LEU A 120 9.19 -8.72 -7.18
CA LEU A 120 7.95 -7.94 -7.38
C LEU A 120 8.25 -6.44 -7.37
N GLY A 121 9.13 -5.97 -6.48
CA GLY A 121 9.57 -4.58 -6.46
C GLY A 121 10.26 -4.15 -7.76
N GLU A 122 11.09 -5.01 -8.32
CA GLU A 122 11.70 -4.77 -9.64
C GLU A 122 10.65 -4.68 -10.75
N LEU A 123 9.64 -5.57 -10.72
CA LEU A 123 8.54 -5.54 -11.69
C LEU A 123 7.67 -4.29 -11.55
N GLU A 124 7.39 -3.86 -10.33
CA GLU A 124 6.66 -2.61 -10.07
C GLU A 124 7.42 -1.39 -10.62
N ALA A 125 8.75 -1.39 -10.52
CA ALA A 125 9.59 -0.32 -11.06
C ALA A 125 9.52 -0.19 -12.59
N LEU A 126 9.04 -1.21 -13.29
CA LEU A 126 8.80 -1.15 -14.74
C LEU A 126 7.53 -0.38 -15.09
N HIS A 127 6.67 -0.08 -14.13
CA HIS A 127 5.44 0.66 -14.40
C HIS A 127 5.76 2.16 -14.61
N PRO A 128 5.20 2.80 -15.66
CA PRO A 128 5.52 4.20 -15.99
C PRO A 128 5.24 5.21 -14.87
N SER A 129 4.31 4.90 -13.99
CA SER A 129 3.93 5.74 -12.84
C SER A 129 4.58 5.29 -11.53
N ALA A 130 5.51 4.33 -11.57
CA ALA A 130 6.19 3.90 -10.36
C ALA A 130 7.00 5.08 -9.78
N PRO A 131 6.93 5.32 -8.46
CA PRO A 131 7.81 6.30 -7.84
C PRO A 131 9.26 5.87 -8.09
N LEU A 132 10.10 6.81 -8.49
CA LEU A 132 11.53 6.58 -8.60
C LEU A 132 12.04 6.15 -7.22
N THR A 133 12.19 4.86 -7.00
CA THR A 133 12.91 4.37 -5.84
C THR A 133 14.35 4.83 -6.01
N ALA A 134 14.85 5.60 -5.05
CA ALA A 134 16.26 5.92 -4.99
C ALA A 134 17.03 4.60 -5.08
N GLY A 135 17.77 4.43 -6.16
CA GLY A 135 18.59 3.25 -6.36
C GLY A 135 19.55 3.06 -5.19
N PRO A 136 20.08 1.86 -4.99
CA PRO A 136 21.00 1.59 -3.90
C PRO A 136 22.17 2.57 -3.99
N THR A 137 22.26 3.44 -3.00
CA THR A 137 23.33 4.40 -2.83
C THR A 137 24.69 3.70 -2.75
N GLY A 138 25.51 3.99 -3.74
CA GLY A 138 26.94 4.15 -3.50
C GLY A 138 27.76 2.88 -3.38
N ARG A 139 28.28 2.40 -4.50
CA ARG A 139 29.60 1.77 -4.47
C ARG A 139 30.62 2.79 -3.93
N PRO A 140 31.43 2.47 -2.92
CA PRO A 140 32.55 3.31 -2.56
C PRO A 140 33.57 3.31 -3.71
N ARG A 141 33.93 4.50 -4.18
CA ARG A 141 35.06 4.70 -5.08
C ARG A 141 36.30 4.17 -4.38
N ARG A 142 36.94 3.16 -4.96
CA ARG A 142 38.30 2.81 -4.62
C ARG A 142 39.17 3.90 -5.26
N GLU A 143 39.77 4.73 -4.43
CA GLU A 143 40.90 5.55 -4.81
C GLU A 143 42.12 4.65 -4.92
N SER A 144 42.81 4.74 -6.06
CA SER A 144 44.14 4.24 -6.30
C SER A 144 45.13 5.36 -6.14
#